data_ac0d259aabaa09e2604ebb33ece6fa56
#
_entry.id   ac0d259aabaa09e2604ebb33ece6fa56
#
_cell.length_a   1.000
_cell.length_b   1.000
_cell.length_c   1.000
_cell.angle_alpha   90.00
_cell.angle_beta   90.00
_cell.angle_gamma   90.00
#
_symmetry.space_group_name_H-M   'P 1'
#
loop_
_entity.id
_entity.type
_entity.pdbx_description
1 polymer ?
#
loop_
_entity_poly.entity_id
_entity_poly.type
_entity_poly.pdbx_seq_one_letter_code
_entity_poly.pdbx_strand_id
1 'polypeptide(L)'
;MIAAARRLLTQRTSPLLIALDGPSGSGKSTLAGMVAEALDATIVPSDDFFAAEITDAEWDMRSPRDRAATALDWRRLRGEALEPLLAGRSAQWHAFDFEAGVRADGTYGMRAALTKRHPAAVIVLDGAYSARPELADLIDLTVLVDAPLQFRHARLAAREAACFLEAWHRRWDDAEAHYFTHVRPPSSFDLVVSTA
;
A
#
# COMPACT_ATOMS: atom_id res chain seq x y z
N MET A 1 -12.29 -6.78 11.52
CA MET A 1 -10.98 -7.15 11.01
C MET A 1 -10.17 -8.00 12.00
N ILE A 2 -9.73 -7.53 13.18
CA ILE A 2 -8.91 -8.31 14.16
C ILE A 2 -9.54 -9.67 14.48
N ALA A 3 -10.87 -9.72 14.74
CA ALA A 3 -11.56 -10.98 15.00
C ALA A 3 -11.54 -11.95 13.80
N ALA A 4 -11.62 -11.45 12.58
CA ALA A 4 -11.49 -12.27 11.37
C ALA A 4 -10.06 -12.81 11.22
N ALA A 5 -9.05 -11.98 11.44
CA ALA A 5 -7.65 -12.40 11.40
C ALA A 5 -7.36 -13.49 12.46
N ARG A 6 -7.81 -13.30 13.72
CA ARG A 6 -7.65 -14.31 14.77
C ARG A 6 -8.32 -15.65 14.41
N ARG A 7 -9.49 -15.62 13.80
CA ARG A 7 -10.18 -16.84 13.34
C ARG A 7 -9.39 -17.55 12.25
N LEU A 8 -8.82 -16.82 11.28
CA LEU A 8 -7.99 -17.40 10.24
C LEU A 8 -6.71 -18.02 10.82
N LEU A 9 -6.08 -17.36 11.79
CA LEU A 9 -4.88 -17.88 12.46
C LEU A 9 -5.10 -19.21 13.17
N THR A 10 -6.29 -19.47 13.72
CA THR A 10 -6.58 -20.77 14.38
C THR A 10 -6.65 -21.94 13.41
N GLN A 11 -6.75 -21.69 12.11
CA GLN A 11 -6.95 -22.70 11.08
C GLN A 11 -5.70 -22.98 10.25
N ARG A 12 -4.55 -22.36 10.59
CA ARG A 12 -3.33 -22.43 9.78
C ARG A 12 -2.05 -22.40 10.61
N THR A 13 -0.99 -22.93 10.02
CA THR A 13 0.37 -22.93 10.60
C THR A 13 1.33 -21.99 9.88
N SER A 14 0.94 -21.48 8.70
CA SER A 14 1.72 -20.50 7.93
C SER A 14 1.35 -19.06 8.33
N PRO A 15 2.23 -18.08 8.13
CA PRO A 15 1.90 -16.67 8.34
C PRO A 15 0.65 -16.24 7.56
N LEU A 16 -0.12 -15.31 8.13
CA LEU A 16 -1.31 -14.71 7.54
C LEU A 16 -0.94 -13.39 6.89
N LEU A 17 -1.23 -13.19 5.60
CA LEU A 17 -1.07 -11.91 4.92
C LEU A 17 -2.41 -11.19 4.81
N ILE A 18 -2.47 -10.00 5.43
CA ILE A 18 -3.61 -9.09 5.36
C ILE A 18 -3.22 -7.90 4.48
N ALA A 19 -3.97 -7.64 3.41
CA ALA A 19 -3.83 -6.42 2.62
C ALA A 19 -4.82 -5.37 3.11
N LEU A 20 -4.31 -4.23 3.60
CA LEU A 20 -5.07 -3.03 3.91
C LEU A 20 -4.98 -2.07 2.73
N ASP A 21 -5.94 -2.14 1.84
CA ASP A 21 -6.02 -1.30 0.65
C ASP A 21 -7.03 -0.16 0.85
N GLY A 22 -6.96 0.84 0.02
CA GLY A 22 -7.87 1.98 0.07
C GLY A 22 -7.21 3.23 -0.48
N PRO A 23 -7.97 4.25 -0.82
CA PRO A 23 -7.43 5.47 -1.40
C PRO A 23 -6.59 6.26 -0.39
N SER A 24 -5.72 7.14 -0.91
CA SER A 24 -4.87 8.03 -0.11
C SER A 24 -5.69 8.84 0.90
N GLY A 25 -5.17 9.00 2.11
CA GLY A 25 -5.87 9.69 3.20
C GLY A 25 -7.00 8.92 3.87
N SER A 26 -7.27 7.66 3.49
CA SER A 26 -8.35 6.85 4.10
C SER A 26 -8.06 6.38 5.54
N GLY A 27 -6.82 6.48 6.04
CA GLY A 27 -6.46 6.08 7.41
C GLY A 27 -5.90 4.66 7.53
N LYS A 28 -5.50 4.05 6.42
CA LYS A 28 -4.89 2.70 6.36
C LYS A 28 -3.76 2.52 7.37
N SER A 29 -2.76 3.38 7.34
CA SER A 29 -1.55 3.24 8.18
C SER A 29 -1.85 3.35 9.69
N THR A 30 -2.84 4.17 10.06
CA THR A 30 -3.33 4.20 11.45
C THR A 30 -3.94 2.85 11.83
N LEU A 31 -4.79 2.30 10.95
CA LEU A 31 -5.40 1.00 11.17
C LEU A 31 -4.36 -0.13 11.17
N ALA A 32 -3.35 -0.07 10.27
CA ALA A 32 -2.23 -1.02 10.24
C ALA A 32 -1.47 -1.05 11.57
N GLY A 33 -1.18 0.12 12.14
CA GLY A 33 -0.56 0.24 13.46
C GLY A 33 -1.39 -0.43 14.58
N MET A 34 -2.70 -0.18 14.60
CA MET A 34 -3.61 -0.81 15.58
C MET A 34 -3.67 -2.34 15.43
N VAL A 35 -3.65 -2.82 14.18
CA VAL A 35 -3.62 -4.27 13.91
C VAL A 35 -2.31 -4.88 14.32
N ALA A 36 -1.20 -4.22 14.02
CA ALA A 36 0.13 -4.69 14.38
C ALA A 36 0.29 -4.81 15.90
N GLU A 37 -0.17 -3.82 16.65
CA GLU A 37 -0.17 -3.86 18.13
C GLU A 37 -1.04 -5.00 18.66
N ALA A 38 -2.26 -5.19 18.11
CA ALA A 38 -3.22 -6.17 18.62
C ALA A 38 -2.87 -7.63 18.28
N LEU A 39 -2.07 -7.87 17.22
CA LEU A 39 -1.74 -9.18 16.68
C LEU A 39 -0.24 -9.48 16.64
N ASP A 40 0.61 -8.60 17.16
CA ASP A 40 2.08 -8.67 17.03
C ASP A 40 2.50 -8.88 15.57
N ALA A 41 1.96 -8.03 14.67
CA ALA A 41 2.13 -8.19 13.24
C ALA A 41 3.31 -7.37 12.70
N THR A 42 3.92 -7.87 11.62
CA THR A 42 4.89 -7.13 10.82
C THR A 42 4.18 -6.31 9.76
N ILE A 43 4.46 -4.99 9.70
CA ILE A 43 3.92 -4.10 8.65
C ILE A 43 4.92 -3.97 7.50
N VAL A 44 4.41 -4.15 6.28
CA VAL A 44 5.09 -3.85 5.01
C VAL A 44 4.36 -2.69 4.34
N PRO A 45 4.96 -1.49 4.28
CA PRO A 45 4.36 -0.38 3.53
C PRO A 45 4.49 -0.63 2.03
N SER A 46 3.38 -0.64 1.29
CA SER A 46 3.43 -0.78 -0.18
C SER A 46 4.10 0.42 -0.85
N ASP A 47 4.00 1.59 -0.23
CA ASP A 47 4.59 2.84 -0.73
C ASP A 47 6.12 2.80 -0.79
N ASP A 48 6.79 1.94 0.00
CA ASP A 48 8.23 1.67 -0.12
C ASP A 48 8.62 1.13 -1.51
N PHE A 49 7.66 0.59 -2.25
CA PHE A 49 7.83 -0.03 -3.57
C PHE A 49 7.23 0.82 -4.70
N PHE A 50 7.05 2.11 -4.48
CA PHE A 50 6.63 3.03 -5.55
C PHE A 50 7.63 3.00 -6.70
N ALA A 51 7.14 3.14 -7.96
CA ALA A 51 7.97 3.04 -9.16
C ALA A 51 8.87 4.28 -9.31
N ALA A 52 10.13 4.15 -8.89
CA ALA A 52 11.08 5.26 -8.82
C ALA A 52 11.66 5.68 -10.18
N GLU A 53 11.66 4.78 -11.16
CA GLU A 53 12.19 5.00 -12.50
C GLU A 53 11.27 5.79 -13.43
N ILE A 54 10.02 6.00 -13.02
CA ILE A 54 9.03 6.71 -13.85
C ILE A 54 9.07 8.20 -13.49
N THR A 55 9.36 9.03 -14.47
CA THR A 55 9.43 10.48 -14.32
C THR A 55 8.04 11.12 -14.16
N ASP A 56 8.00 12.33 -13.60
CA ASP A 56 6.76 13.11 -13.49
C ASP A 56 6.09 13.35 -14.83
N ALA A 57 6.87 13.64 -15.89
CA ALA A 57 6.36 13.84 -17.23
C ALA A 57 5.72 12.56 -17.80
N GLU A 58 6.32 11.39 -17.54
CA GLU A 58 5.74 10.10 -17.94
C GLU A 58 4.47 9.79 -17.15
N TRP A 59 4.45 10.07 -15.84
CA TRP A 59 3.23 9.93 -15.03
C TRP A 59 2.08 10.78 -15.57
N ASP A 60 2.35 12.02 -15.95
CA ASP A 60 1.35 12.94 -16.47
C ASP A 60 0.80 12.52 -17.84
N MET A 61 1.59 11.79 -18.65
CA MET A 61 1.16 11.24 -19.93
C MET A 61 0.37 9.92 -19.82
N ARG A 62 0.50 9.19 -18.71
CA ARG A 62 -0.19 7.90 -18.53
C ARG A 62 -1.67 8.07 -18.28
N SER A 63 -2.47 7.13 -18.76
CA SER A 63 -3.89 7.05 -18.42
C SER A 63 -4.07 6.70 -16.92
N PRO A 64 -5.23 7.00 -16.31
CA PRO A 64 -5.55 6.54 -14.94
C PRO A 64 -5.36 5.03 -14.74
N ARG A 65 -5.73 4.23 -15.75
CA ARG A 65 -5.52 2.79 -15.78
C ARG A 65 -4.03 2.42 -15.69
N ASP A 66 -3.20 3.06 -16.52
CA ASP A 66 -1.78 2.73 -16.59
C ASP A 66 -1.05 3.20 -15.33
N ARG A 67 -1.45 4.35 -14.76
CA ARG A 67 -0.95 4.81 -13.46
C ARG A 67 -1.26 3.79 -12.36
N ALA A 68 -2.51 3.37 -12.22
CA ALA A 68 -2.90 2.36 -11.23
C ALA A 68 -2.16 1.03 -11.42
N ALA A 69 -1.95 0.61 -12.66
CA ALA A 69 -1.26 -0.64 -12.97
C ALA A 69 0.24 -0.61 -12.65
N THR A 70 0.87 0.57 -12.72
CA THR A 70 2.33 0.72 -12.63
C THR A 70 2.83 1.54 -11.43
N ALA A 71 1.92 2.04 -10.57
CA ALA A 71 2.29 2.83 -9.40
C ALA A 71 3.28 2.11 -8.46
N LEU A 72 3.11 0.81 -8.30
CA LEU A 72 3.98 -0.03 -7.47
C LEU A 72 4.77 -1.03 -8.32
N ASP A 73 6.04 -1.18 -8.01
CA ASP A 73 6.81 -2.35 -8.44
C ASP A 73 6.42 -3.56 -7.58
N TRP A 74 5.29 -4.15 -7.94
CA TRP A 74 4.74 -5.29 -7.20
C TRP A 74 5.62 -6.54 -7.29
N ARG A 75 6.50 -6.64 -8.30
CA ARG A 75 7.46 -7.76 -8.41
C ARG A 75 8.53 -7.64 -7.34
N ARG A 76 9.06 -6.43 -7.13
CA ARG A 76 9.98 -6.14 -6.01
C ARG A 76 9.30 -6.37 -4.67
N LEU A 77 8.10 -5.82 -4.46
CA LEU A 77 7.31 -6.02 -3.25
C LEU A 77 7.12 -7.52 -2.94
N ARG A 78 6.73 -8.31 -3.93
CA ARG A 78 6.57 -9.76 -3.82
C ARG A 78 7.87 -10.45 -3.42
N GLY A 79 8.94 -10.24 -4.18
CA GLY A 79 10.20 -10.99 -4.04
C GLY A 79 11.07 -10.53 -2.87
N GLU A 80 11.13 -9.21 -2.59
CA GLU A 80 11.99 -8.66 -1.55
C GLU A 80 11.33 -8.66 -0.15
N ALA A 81 10.00 -8.53 -0.08
CA ALA A 81 9.28 -8.43 1.18
C ALA A 81 8.35 -9.61 1.48
N LEU A 82 7.36 -9.86 0.62
CA LEU A 82 6.26 -10.76 0.98
C LEU A 82 6.68 -12.23 1.01
N GLU A 83 7.30 -12.75 -0.04
CA GLU A 83 7.72 -14.15 -0.09
C GLU A 83 8.72 -14.54 1.01
N PRO A 84 9.78 -13.73 1.31
CA PRO A 84 10.63 -14.02 2.46
C PRO A 84 9.88 -14.09 3.79
N LEU A 85 9.02 -13.09 4.09
CA LEU A 85 8.28 -13.04 5.35
C LEU A 85 7.28 -14.21 5.47
N LEU A 86 6.57 -14.54 4.39
CA LEU A 86 5.64 -15.68 4.34
C LEU A 86 6.36 -17.02 4.51
N ALA A 87 7.63 -17.10 4.09
CA ALA A 87 8.49 -18.26 4.32
C ALA A 87 9.15 -18.28 5.71
N GLY A 88 8.77 -17.39 6.63
CA GLY A 88 9.35 -17.30 7.98
C GLY A 88 10.77 -16.73 8.01
N ARG A 89 11.22 -16.04 6.98
CA ARG A 89 12.55 -15.43 6.85
C ARG A 89 12.46 -13.91 7.00
N SER A 90 13.53 -13.28 7.49
CA SER A 90 13.64 -11.82 7.48
C SER A 90 13.70 -11.30 6.05
N ALA A 91 13.07 -10.15 5.83
CA ALA A 91 13.06 -9.42 4.56
C ALA A 91 13.84 -8.11 4.68
N GLN A 92 14.42 -7.64 3.57
CA GLN A 92 15.08 -6.35 3.48
C GLN A 92 14.97 -5.78 2.07
N TRP A 93 14.78 -4.46 1.99
CA TRP A 93 14.66 -3.73 0.72
C TRP A 93 15.09 -2.28 0.86
N HIS A 94 15.36 -1.62 -0.26
CA HIS A 94 15.49 -0.17 -0.32
C HIS A 94 14.11 0.45 -0.55
N ALA A 95 13.64 1.26 0.40
CA ALA A 95 12.37 1.97 0.29
C ALA A 95 12.46 3.12 -0.71
N PHE A 96 11.35 3.46 -1.36
CA PHE A 96 11.23 4.69 -2.14
C PHE A 96 11.50 5.91 -1.25
N ASP A 97 12.26 6.88 -1.77
CA ASP A 97 12.64 8.06 -1.01
C ASP A 97 11.78 9.27 -1.38
N PHE A 98 10.67 9.44 -0.67
CA PHE A 98 9.78 10.59 -0.84
C PHE A 98 10.42 11.93 -0.44
N GLU A 99 11.50 11.91 0.37
CA GLU A 99 12.14 13.12 0.89
C GLU A 99 13.25 13.64 -0.04
N ALA A 100 13.88 12.74 -0.82
CA ALA A 100 14.98 13.13 -1.71
C ALA A 100 14.53 13.98 -2.92
N GLY A 101 13.23 13.96 -3.23
CA GLY A 101 12.69 14.64 -4.39
C GLY A 101 13.12 14.04 -5.74
N VAL A 102 12.93 14.83 -6.79
CA VAL A 102 13.21 14.41 -8.18
C VAL A 102 14.71 14.59 -8.47
N ARG A 103 15.33 13.59 -9.08
CA ARG A 103 16.72 13.62 -9.55
C ARG A 103 16.87 14.45 -10.83
N ALA A 104 18.13 14.73 -11.22
CA ALA A 104 18.43 15.53 -12.41
C ALA A 104 17.92 14.92 -13.73
N ASP A 105 17.74 13.59 -13.78
CA ASP A 105 17.18 12.86 -14.92
C ASP A 105 15.65 12.75 -14.87
N GLY A 106 15.01 13.35 -13.87
CA GLY A 106 13.56 13.34 -13.67
C GLY A 106 13.03 12.11 -12.93
N THR A 107 13.87 11.14 -12.59
CA THR A 107 13.52 9.96 -11.79
C THR A 107 13.56 10.24 -10.30
N TYR A 108 13.13 9.27 -9.49
CA TYR A 108 13.18 9.35 -8.04
C TYR A 108 14.28 8.47 -7.43
N GLY A 109 14.57 8.68 -6.16
CA GLY A 109 15.55 7.93 -5.38
C GLY A 109 14.93 6.78 -4.61
N MET A 110 15.81 5.83 -4.28
CA MET A 110 15.56 4.87 -3.22
C MET A 110 16.42 5.25 -2.02
N ARG A 111 15.91 5.05 -0.81
CA ARG A 111 16.68 5.28 0.42
C ARG A 111 17.95 4.43 0.44
N ALA A 112 19.08 5.02 0.80
CA ALA A 112 20.35 4.30 0.89
C ALA A 112 20.33 3.25 2.01
N ALA A 113 19.63 3.54 3.12
CA ALA A 113 19.46 2.61 4.23
C ALA A 113 18.43 1.53 3.87
N LEU A 114 18.77 0.27 4.19
CA LEU A 114 17.85 -0.86 4.05
C LEU A 114 16.76 -0.82 5.12
N THR A 115 15.52 -0.89 4.70
CA THR A 115 14.39 -1.28 5.56
C THR A 115 14.50 -2.77 5.85
N LYS A 116 14.41 -3.16 7.12
CA LYS A 116 14.44 -4.56 7.55
C LYS A 116 13.18 -4.92 8.30
N ARG A 117 12.64 -6.12 8.04
CA ARG A 117 11.49 -6.68 8.75
C ARG A 117 11.76 -8.12 9.13
N HIS A 118 11.28 -8.49 10.30
CA HIS A 118 11.33 -9.86 10.80
C HIS A 118 9.99 -10.56 10.54
N PRO A 119 10.01 -11.89 10.33
CA PRO A 119 8.77 -12.64 10.15
C PRO A 119 7.92 -12.60 11.41
N ALA A 120 6.61 -12.61 11.24
CA ALA A 120 5.61 -12.70 12.29
C ALA A 120 4.47 -13.63 11.84
N ALA A 121 3.63 -14.05 12.78
CA ALA A 121 2.45 -14.86 12.45
C ALA A 121 1.43 -14.10 11.59
N VAL A 122 1.46 -12.77 11.65
CA VAL A 122 0.64 -11.88 10.81
C VAL A 122 1.54 -10.88 10.11
N ILE A 123 1.31 -10.71 8.81
CA ILE A 123 1.93 -9.68 7.98
C ILE A 123 0.82 -8.77 7.50
N VAL A 124 0.99 -7.47 7.66
CA VAL A 124 0.07 -6.44 7.18
C VAL A 124 0.73 -5.70 6.02
N LEU A 125 0.21 -5.87 4.82
CA LEU A 125 0.58 -5.06 3.66
C LEU A 125 -0.29 -3.80 3.66
N ASP A 126 0.32 -2.64 3.94
CA ASP A 126 -0.36 -1.35 4.09
C ASP A 126 -0.07 -0.45 2.91
N GLY A 127 -1.10 0.05 2.26
CA GLY A 127 -0.99 1.11 1.25
C GLY A 127 -2.01 0.99 0.12
N ALA A 128 -2.09 2.01 -0.72
CA ALA A 128 -2.89 1.97 -1.93
C ALA A 128 -2.38 0.87 -2.89
N TYR A 129 -3.32 0.23 -3.59
CA TYR A 129 -3.02 -0.87 -4.52
C TYR A 129 -2.44 -2.15 -3.85
N SER A 130 -2.53 -2.29 -2.53
CA SER A 130 -1.98 -3.45 -1.80
C SER A 130 -2.75 -4.76 -2.08
N ALA A 131 -4.06 -4.69 -2.34
CA ALA A 131 -4.89 -5.85 -2.68
C ALA A 131 -4.97 -6.12 -4.20
N ARG A 132 -3.96 -5.70 -4.96
CA ARG A 132 -3.94 -5.86 -6.42
C ARG A 132 -3.98 -7.32 -6.87
N PRO A 133 -4.58 -7.61 -8.04
CA PRO A 133 -4.76 -8.99 -8.52
C PRO A 133 -3.46 -9.80 -8.62
N GLU A 134 -2.34 -9.15 -8.92
CA GLU A 134 -1.04 -9.81 -9.07
C GLU A 134 -0.45 -10.35 -7.77
N LEU A 135 -1.02 -9.99 -6.63
CA LEU A 135 -0.65 -10.51 -5.30
C LEU A 135 -1.74 -11.40 -4.69
N ALA A 136 -2.84 -11.65 -5.42
CA ALA A 136 -4.02 -12.35 -4.88
C ALA A 136 -3.71 -13.77 -4.38
N ASP A 137 -2.71 -14.44 -4.96
CA ASP A 137 -2.27 -15.78 -4.55
C ASP A 137 -1.55 -15.81 -3.20
N LEU A 138 -1.07 -14.66 -2.71
CA LEU A 138 -0.40 -14.52 -1.42
C LEU A 138 -1.31 -14.01 -0.31
N ILE A 139 -2.37 -13.28 -0.67
CA ILE A 139 -3.21 -12.55 0.29
C ILE A 139 -4.33 -13.44 0.84
N ASP A 140 -4.42 -13.53 2.15
CA ASP A 140 -5.42 -14.34 2.86
C ASP A 140 -6.66 -13.54 3.29
N LEU A 141 -6.49 -12.21 3.46
CA LEU A 141 -7.58 -11.31 3.86
C LEU A 141 -7.39 -9.95 3.21
N THR A 142 -8.36 -9.53 2.44
CA THR A 142 -8.39 -8.20 1.81
C THR A 142 -9.34 -7.28 2.58
N VAL A 143 -8.85 -6.09 2.94
CA VAL A 143 -9.62 -5.09 3.68
C VAL A 143 -9.57 -3.77 2.95
N LEU A 144 -10.73 -3.27 2.50
CA LEU A 144 -10.86 -1.92 2.00
C LEU A 144 -11.02 -0.96 3.18
N VAL A 145 -10.11 -0.02 3.30
CA VAL A 145 -10.23 1.10 4.24
C VAL A 145 -10.73 2.31 3.47
N ASP A 146 -11.99 2.69 3.72
CA ASP A 146 -12.68 3.73 2.97
C ASP A 146 -12.98 4.95 3.84
N ALA A 147 -12.95 6.13 3.23
CA ALA A 147 -13.38 7.38 3.83
C ALA A 147 -13.90 8.34 2.74
N PRO A 148 -14.91 9.16 3.02
CA PRO A 148 -15.39 10.17 2.09
C PRO A 148 -14.25 11.10 1.62
N LEU A 149 -14.29 11.50 0.35
CA LEU A 149 -13.23 12.28 -0.31
C LEU A 149 -12.84 13.53 0.50
N GLN A 150 -13.81 14.24 1.06
CA GLN A 150 -13.56 15.45 1.86
C GLN A 150 -12.68 15.17 3.09
N PHE A 151 -12.89 14.05 3.79
CA PHE A 151 -12.07 13.67 4.94
C PHE A 151 -10.67 13.24 4.51
N ARG A 152 -10.54 12.52 3.38
CA ARG A 152 -9.26 12.12 2.82
C ARG A 152 -8.41 13.35 2.45
N HIS A 153 -9.00 14.30 1.72
CA HIS A 153 -8.34 15.55 1.34
C HIS A 153 -7.97 16.41 2.57
N ALA A 154 -8.83 16.51 3.57
CA ALA A 154 -8.51 17.22 4.81
C ALA A 154 -7.31 16.59 5.56
N ARG A 155 -7.24 15.25 5.63
CA ARG A 155 -6.13 14.53 6.27
C ARG A 155 -4.82 14.71 5.48
N LEU A 156 -4.87 14.67 4.15
CA LEU A 156 -3.71 14.94 3.30
C LEU A 156 -3.24 16.40 3.47
N ALA A 157 -4.16 17.36 3.46
CA ALA A 157 -3.85 18.78 3.65
C ALA A 157 -3.23 19.11 5.03
N ALA A 158 -3.55 18.33 6.06
CA ALA A 158 -2.93 18.48 7.37
C ALA A 158 -1.49 17.93 7.44
N ARG A 159 -1.08 17.11 6.49
CA ARG A 159 0.20 16.40 6.47
C ARG A 159 1.18 16.95 5.43
N GLU A 160 0.68 17.36 4.28
CA GLU A 160 1.48 17.68 3.10
C GLU A 160 1.41 19.17 2.72
N ALA A 161 2.45 19.68 2.04
CA ALA A 161 2.44 21.05 1.52
C ALA A 161 1.41 21.21 0.39
N ALA A 162 0.77 22.38 0.30
CA ALA A 162 -0.29 22.66 -0.66
C ALA A 162 0.14 22.45 -2.13
N CYS A 163 1.38 22.87 -2.50
CA CYS A 163 1.91 22.68 -3.85
C CYS A 163 2.09 21.21 -4.23
N PHE A 164 2.46 20.37 -3.26
CA PHE A 164 2.54 18.92 -3.45
C PHE A 164 1.16 18.31 -3.67
N LEU A 165 0.16 18.73 -2.90
CA LEU A 165 -1.20 18.19 -2.97
C LEU A 165 -1.87 18.46 -4.32
N GLU A 166 -1.71 19.64 -4.90
CA GLU A 166 -2.29 19.95 -6.21
C GLU A 166 -1.78 19.00 -7.30
N ALA A 167 -0.46 18.76 -7.35
CA ALA A 167 0.15 17.82 -8.28
C ALA A 167 -0.30 16.37 -7.99
N TRP A 168 -0.38 16.02 -6.69
CA TRP A 168 -0.84 14.71 -6.23
C TRP A 168 -2.28 14.43 -6.67
N HIS A 169 -3.23 15.30 -6.35
CA HIS A 169 -4.65 15.12 -6.68
C HIS A 169 -4.86 15.03 -8.20
N ARG A 170 -4.24 15.92 -8.96
CA ARG A 170 -4.32 15.89 -10.42
C ARG A 170 -3.86 14.54 -11.02
N ARG A 171 -2.88 13.89 -10.41
CA ARG A 171 -2.27 12.66 -10.93
C ARG A 171 -2.91 11.40 -10.39
N TRP A 172 -3.26 11.37 -9.11
CA TRP A 172 -3.58 10.12 -8.40
C TRP A 172 -5.05 9.92 -8.07
N ASP A 173 -5.87 10.97 -7.89
CA ASP A 173 -7.29 10.79 -7.57
C ASP A 173 -8.02 9.99 -8.65
N ASP A 174 -7.74 10.27 -9.93
CA ASP A 174 -8.33 9.53 -11.06
C ASP A 174 -7.81 8.09 -11.15
N ALA A 175 -6.53 7.88 -10.84
CA ALA A 175 -5.94 6.53 -10.86
C ALA A 175 -6.51 5.66 -9.74
N GLU A 176 -6.66 6.21 -8.53
CA GLU A 176 -7.34 5.54 -7.41
C GLU A 176 -8.81 5.27 -7.74
N ALA A 177 -9.53 6.26 -8.28
CA ALA A 177 -10.91 6.09 -8.70
C ALA A 177 -11.06 4.98 -9.73
N HIS A 178 -10.16 4.93 -10.74
CA HIS A 178 -10.13 3.85 -11.72
C HIS A 178 -9.91 2.48 -11.06
N TYR A 179 -8.93 2.38 -10.17
CA TYR A 179 -8.60 1.14 -9.50
C TYR A 179 -9.76 0.60 -8.65
N PHE A 180 -10.35 1.45 -7.79
CA PHE A 180 -11.46 1.03 -6.93
C PHE A 180 -12.81 0.92 -7.64
N THR A 181 -12.90 1.31 -8.91
CA THR A 181 -14.11 1.11 -9.72
C THR A 181 -13.98 -0.12 -10.61
N HIS A 182 -12.82 -0.33 -11.24
CA HIS A 182 -12.68 -1.29 -12.34
C HIS A 182 -11.74 -2.46 -12.03
N VAL A 183 -10.78 -2.31 -11.11
CA VAL A 183 -9.79 -3.37 -10.81
C VAL A 183 -10.16 -4.07 -9.50
N ARG A 184 -10.39 -3.30 -8.45
CA ARG A 184 -10.75 -3.80 -7.11
C ARG A 184 -11.96 -3.02 -6.55
N PRO A 185 -13.17 -3.26 -7.08
CA PRO A 185 -14.36 -2.62 -6.55
C PRO A 185 -14.62 -3.04 -5.09
N PRO A 186 -15.30 -2.22 -4.27
CA PRO A 186 -15.56 -2.51 -2.85
C PRO A 186 -16.15 -3.90 -2.60
N SER A 187 -16.97 -4.40 -3.52
CA SER A 187 -17.57 -5.74 -3.43
C SER A 187 -16.57 -6.90 -3.62
N SER A 188 -15.34 -6.62 -4.06
CA SER A 188 -14.28 -7.63 -4.23
C SER A 188 -13.40 -7.81 -3.00
N PHE A 189 -13.63 -7.04 -1.93
CA PHE A 189 -12.91 -7.15 -0.68
C PHE A 189 -13.67 -8.03 0.32
N ASP A 190 -12.93 -8.76 1.16
CA ASP A 190 -13.52 -9.58 2.22
C ASP A 190 -14.15 -8.72 3.32
N LEU A 191 -13.58 -7.54 3.58
CA LEU A 191 -14.08 -6.58 4.56
C LEU A 191 -13.97 -5.14 4.04
N VAL A 192 -14.94 -4.31 4.43
CA VAL A 192 -14.89 -2.86 4.23
C VAL A 192 -14.94 -2.18 5.60
N VAL A 193 -14.00 -1.28 5.86
CA VAL A 193 -13.89 -0.52 7.10
C VAL A 193 -13.99 0.96 6.77
N SER A 194 -15.00 1.64 7.31
CA SER A 194 -15.12 3.10 7.19
C SER A 194 -14.40 3.80 8.33
N THR A 195 -13.68 4.89 7.99
CA THR A 195 -12.91 5.72 8.94
C THR A 195 -13.36 7.19 8.89
N ALA A 196 -14.63 7.42 8.71
CA ALA A 196 -15.21 8.77 8.73
C ALA A 196 -15.28 9.33 10.15
#